data_dd43133f9a66546d17f98a79c3d637f0
#
_entry.id   dd43133f9a66546d17f98a79c3d637f0
#
_cell.length_a   1.000
_cell.length_b   1.000
_cell.length_c   1.000
_cell.angle_alpha   90.00
_cell.angle_beta   90.00
_cell.angle_gamma   90.00
#
_symmetry.space_group_name_H-M   'P 1'
#
loop_
_entity.id
_entity.type
_entity.pdbx_description
1 polymer ?
#
loop_
_entity_poly.entity_id
_entity_poly.type
_entity_poly.pdbx_seq_one_letter_code
_entity_poly.pdbx_strand_id
1 'polypeptide(L)'
;VLSEWGIGVEPGYLIETDATHVYSSYTYLLAQYEENDYVDSASQPMLLPNTKALSVLWENDSNRYTHVLLTSYDSSVLVPEDAAEDWEPDEKDAQSYPLAVLGQRLAYEGTTALNSYLAVFGSMDMTNSAFPSMSAINNGEYVVELLNTLTGKDEGITIVGKEIGTETLGINESQANVIGGFFQFGLPIIVVVIGVVVWIRRRNM
;
A
#
# COMPACT_ATOMS: atom_id res chain seq x y z
N VAL A 1 -9.08 -16.83 -19.57
CA VAL A 1 -9.17 -15.38 -19.81
C VAL A 1 -7.80 -14.73 -19.60
N LEU A 2 -7.20 -14.79 -18.40
CA LEU A 2 -5.89 -14.15 -18.15
C LEU A 2 -4.78 -14.72 -19.06
N SER A 3 -4.77 -16.03 -19.28
CA SER A 3 -3.77 -16.68 -20.14
C SER A 3 -3.79 -16.21 -21.60
N GLU A 4 -4.92 -15.71 -22.09
CA GLU A 4 -5.02 -15.09 -23.42
C GLU A 4 -4.32 -13.73 -23.49
N TRP A 5 -4.01 -13.15 -22.33
CA TRP A 5 -3.27 -11.91 -22.18
C TRP A 5 -1.84 -12.13 -21.70
N GLY A 6 -1.37 -13.38 -21.69
CA GLY A 6 -0.02 -13.73 -21.25
C GLY A 6 0.19 -13.74 -19.74
N ILE A 7 -0.89 -13.71 -18.98
CA ILE A 7 -0.82 -13.55 -17.52
C ILE A 7 -1.27 -14.83 -16.84
N GLY A 8 -0.44 -15.35 -15.94
CA GLY A 8 -0.74 -16.41 -15.00
C GLY A 8 -0.85 -15.87 -13.57
N VAL A 9 -1.46 -16.66 -12.70
CA VAL A 9 -1.51 -16.42 -11.26
C VAL A 9 -0.98 -17.67 -10.58
N GLU A 10 0.05 -17.52 -9.77
CA GLU A 10 0.64 -18.63 -9.05
C GLU A 10 -0.25 -19.04 -7.86
N PRO A 11 -0.35 -20.35 -7.60
CA PRO A 11 -1.09 -20.84 -6.43
C PRO A 11 -0.34 -20.49 -5.15
N GLY A 12 -1.09 -20.03 -4.12
CA GLY A 12 -0.51 -19.60 -2.85
C GLY A 12 -0.52 -18.08 -2.67
N TYR A 13 0.35 -17.58 -1.82
CA TYR A 13 0.52 -16.14 -1.56
C TYR A 13 2.00 -15.83 -1.26
N LEU A 14 2.38 -14.57 -1.39
CA LEU A 14 3.74 -14.13 -1.12
C LEU A 14 3.92 -13.65 0.31
N ILE A 15 5.07 -13.97 0.85
CA ILE A 15 5.61 -13.33 2.06
C ILE A 15 6.97 -12.71 1.73
N GLU A 16 7.30 -11.65 2.46
CA GLU A 16 8.59 -11.02 2.40
C GLU A 16 9.39 -11.38 3.66
N THR A 17 10.62 -11.84 3.48
CA THR A 17 11.47 -12.28 4.60
C THR A 17 12.36 -11.16 5.15
N ASP A 18 12.61 -10.11 4.36
CA ASP A 18 13.33 -8.91 4.82
C ASP A 18 12.37 -7.87 5.41
N ALA A 19 12.53 -7.58 6.69
CA ALA A 19 11.72 -6.61 7.42
C ALA A 19 11.80 -5.17 6.88
N THR A 20 12.78 -4.84 6.03
CA THR A 20 12.90 -3.52 5.40
C THR A 20 11.99 -3.35 4.19
N HIS A 21 11.49 -4.44 3.63
CA HIS A 21 10.62 -4.49 2.45
C HIS A 21 9.15 -4.78 2.78
N VAL A 22 8.78 -4.66 4.06
CA VAL A 22 7.40 -4.81 4.54
C VAL A 22 6.89 -3.55 5.23
N TYR A 23 5.59 -3.35 5.24
CA TYR A 23 4.98 -2.22 5.95
C TYR A 23 4.71 -2.53 7.44
N SER A 24 4.03 -3.62 7.75
CA SER A 24 3.67 -3.98 9.14
C SER A 24 3.61 -5.48 9.40
N SER A 25 3.60 -6.27 8.35
CA SER A 25 3.52 -7.74 8.39
C SER A 25 4.27 -8.30 7.19
N TYR A 26 4.80 -9.50 7.32
CA TYR A 26 5.45 -10.23 6.23
C TYR A 26 4.57 -10.46 4.99
N THR A 27 3.26 -10.33 5.11
CA THR A 27 2.29 -10.39 3.99
C THR A 27 1.94 -9.03 3.42
N TYR A 28 2.51 -7.92 3.95
CA TYR A 28 2.28 -6.55 3.49
C TYR A 28 3.53 -6.06 2.76
N LEU A 29 3.68 -6.52 1.52
CA LEU A 29 4.87 -6.31 0.72
C LEU A 29 4.93 -4.89 0.15
N LEU A 30 6.10 -4.29 0.21
CA LEU A 30 6.45 -3.12 -0.58
C LEU A 30 6.96 -3.60 -1.94
N ALA A 31 6.41 -3.07 -3.02
CA ALA A 31 6.78 -3.47 -4.38
C ALA A 31 7.88 -2.58 -4.94
N GLN A 32 8.70 -3.15 -5.83
CA GLN A 32 9.63 -2.44 -6.69
C GLN A 32 8.93 -2.07 -8.02
N TYR A 33 9.29 -0.90 -8.56
CA TYR A 33 8.86 -0.48 -9.89
C TYR A 33 9.76 -1.08 -10.95
N GLU A 34 9.16 -1.68 -11.97
CA GLU A 34 9.86 -2.05 -13.19
C GLU A 34 9.86 -0.89 -14.17
N GLU A 35 10.96 -0.71 -14.89
CA GLU A 35 11.06 0.31 -15.93
C GLU A 35 10.09 -0.01 -17.08
N ASN A 36 9.17 0.89 -17.38
CA ASN A 36 8.16 0.73 -18.40
C ASN A 36 7.74 2.08 -19.01
N ASP A 37 7.02 2.05 -20.14
CA ASP A 37 6.56 3.25 -20.86
C ASP A 37 5.19 3.77 -20.37
N TYR A 38 4.60 3.19 -19.32
CA TYR A 38 3.22 3.49 -18.92
C TYR A 38 3.12 4.34 -17.66
N VAL A 39 3.99 4.12 -16.71
CA VAL A 39 4.01 4.86 -15.44
C VAL A 39 5.45 5.04 -15.00
N ASP A 40 5.80 6.25 -14.60
CA ASP A 40 7.11 6.54 -14.04
C ASP A 40 7.26 5.93 -12.64
N SER A 41 8.50 5.58 -12.27
CA SER A 41 8.80 5.13 -10.92
C SER A 41 8.65 6.27 -9.93
N ALA A 42 7.90 6.03 -8.86
CA ALA A 42 7.71 7.01 -7.79
C ALA A 42 8.78 6.88 -6.69
N SER A 43 8.93 7.93 -5.90
CA SER A 43 9.81 7.92 -4.72
C SER A 43 9.23 7.11 -3.55
N GLN A 44 7.90 7.00 -3.48
CA GLN A 44 7.20 6.18 -2.48
C GLN A 44 6.92 4.79 -3.06
N PRO A 45 7.08 3.72 -2.27
CA PRO A 45 6.76 2.38 -2.72
C PRO A 45 5.26 2.16 -2.86
N MET A 46 4.87 1.15 -3.65
CA MET A 46 3.53 0.58 -3.61
C MET A 46 3.43 -0.49 -2.53
N LEU A 47 2.31 -0.50 -1.82
CA LEU A 47 1.98 -1.51 -0.82
C LEU A 47 0.97 -2.51 -1.39
N LEU A 48 1.33 -3.78 -1.42
CA LEU A 48 0.48 -4.87 -1.87
C LEU A 48 0.24 -5.88 -0.73
N PRO A 49 -0.80 -5.67 0.09
CA PRO A 49 -1.15 -6.61 1.15
C PRO A 49 -1.69 -7.92 0.59
N ASN A 50 -1.31 -9.03 1.22
CA ASN A 50 -1.83 -10.38 0.91
C ASN A 50 -1.78 -10.70 -0.59
N THR A 51 -0.68 -10.36 -1.24
CA THR A 51 -0.54 -10.46 -2.69
C THR A 51 -0.25 -11.89 -3.15
N LYS A 52 -0.77 -12.23 -4.31
CA LYS A 52 -0.38 -13.43 -5.07
C LYS A 52 0.74 -13.07 -6.03
N ALA A 53 1.63 -14.02 -6.29
CA ALA A 53 2.57 -13.91 -7.38
C ALA A 53 1.83 -14.04 -8.72
N LEU A 54 2.23 -13.23 -9.68
CA LEU A 54 1.82 -13.35 -11.07
C LEU A 54 2.94 -14.00 -11.88
N SER A 55 2.62 -14.56 -13.03
CA SER A 55 3.59 -15.06 -13.99
C SER A 55 3.32 -14.53 -15.37
N VAL A 56 4.40 -14.28 -16.12
CA VAL A 56 4.34 -13.92 -17.53
C VAL A 56 4.47 -15.21 -18.35
N LEU A 57 3.38 -15.61 -19.00
CA LEU A 57 3.33 -16.83 -19.82
C LEU A 57 4.04 -16.64 -21.15
N TRP A 58 4.08 -15.43 -21.66
CA TRP A 58 4.80 -14.99 -22.85
C TRP A 58 4.89 -13.46 -22.87
N GLU A 59 6.00 -12.91 -23.33
CA GLU A 59 6.23 -11.46 -23.44
C GLU A 59 5.63 -10.88 -24.71
N ASN A 60 5.67 -11.64 -25.79
CA ASN A 60 5.20 -11.24 -27.12
C ASN A 60 4.61 -12.44 -27.86
N ASP A 61 3.37 -12.29 -28.34
CA ASP A 61 2.72 -13.25 -29.24
C ASP A 61 1.95 -12.49 -30.31
N SER A 62 2.60 -12.34 -31.49
CA SER A 62 2.07 -11.65 -32.66
C SER A 62 1.80 -10.15 -32.41
N ASN A 63 0.57 -9.79 -32.07
CA ASN A 63 0.13 -8.42 -31.75
C ASN A 63 -0.34 -8.29 -30.28
N ARG A 64 0.15 -9.15 -29.43
CA ARG A 64 -0.10 -9.14 -27.98
C ARG A 64 1.22 -9.03 -27.24
N TYR A 65 1.25 -8.22 -26.22
CA TYR A 65 2.44 -7.93 -25.43
C TYR A 65 2.09 -8.03 -23.95
N THR A 66 3.05 -8.47 -23.14
CA THR A 66 2.89 -8.56 -21.69
C THR A 66 4.06 -7.84 -21.03
N HIS A 67 3.75 -6.88 -20.16
CA HIS A 67 4.72 -6.03 -19.49
C HIS A 67 4.58 -6.22 -17.98
N VAL A 68 5.68 -6.45 -17.29
CA VAL A 68 5.72 -6.41 -15.83
C VAL A 68 5.78 -4.94 -15.41
N LEU A 69 4.92 -4.54 -14.48
CA LEU A 69 4.87 -3.19 -13.95
C LEU A 69 5.50 -3.08 -12.57
N LEU A 70 5.26 -4.09 -11.73
CA LEU A 70 5.75 -4.16 -10.36
C LEU A 70 6.27 -5.57 -10.06
N THR A 71 7.33 -5.61 -9.28
CA THR A 71 7.90 -6.87 -8.76
C THR A 71 8.04 -6.83 -7.24
N SER A 72 8.17 -8.00 -6.63
CA SER A 72 8.64 -8.12 -5.26
C SER A 72 10.17 -8.00 -5.21
N TYR A 73 10.72 -7.89 -4.01
CA TYR A 73 12.16 -8.00 -3.79
C TYR A 73 12.62 -9.45 -3.89
N ASP A 74 13.93 -9.65 -4.08
CA ASP A 74 14.55 -10.97 -4.19
C ASP A 74 14.47 -11.80 -2.90
N SER A 75 14.08 -11.17 -1.78
CA SER A 75 13.83 -11.77 -0.48
C SER A 75 12.40 -12.31 -0.29
N SER A 76 11.56 -12.21 -1.31
CA SER A 76 10.19 -12.72 -1.25
C SER A 76 10.14 -14.23 -1.50
N VAL A 77 9.25 -14.92 -0.78
CA VAL A 77 9.03 -16.36 -0.89
C VAL A 77 7.57 -16.66 -1.15
N LEU A 78 7.30 -17.59 -2.07
CA LEU A 78 5.96 -18.06 -2.36
C LEU A 78 5.57 -19.16 -1.36
N VAL A 79 4.56 -18.89 -0.55
CA VAL A 79 3.94 -19.89 0.34
C VAL A 79 2.97 -20.73 -0.46
N PRO A 80 3.17 -22.06 -0.55
CA PRO A 80 2.26 -22.95 -1.26
C PRO A 80 0.84 -22.90 -0.67
N GLU A 81 -0.19 -23.12 -1.51
CA GLU A 81 -1.58 -23.12 -1.07
C GLU A 81 -1.89 -24.28 -0.08
N ASP A 82 -1.12 -25.38 -0.17
CA ASP A 82 -1.19 -26.55 0.68
C ASP A 82 -0.08 -26.60 1.74
N ALA A 83 0.53 -25.47 2.06
CA ALA A 83 1.58 -25.39 3.08
C ALA A 83 1.10 -25.95 4.43
N ALA A 84 1.89 -26.82 5.03
CA ALA A 84 1.60 -27.38 6.35
C ALA A 84 1.69 -26.29 7.43
N GLU A 85 1.07 -26.53 8.59
CA GLU A 85 1.01 -25.56 9.70
C GLU A 85 2.42 -25.22 10.27
N ASP A 86 3.37 -26.12 10.09
CA ASP A 86 4.78 -26.00 10.47
C ASP A 86 5.71 -25.64 9.30
N TRP A 87 5.12 -25.17 8.17
CA TRP A 87 5.91 -24.75 7.02
C TRP A 87 6.72 -23.48 7.36
N GLU A 88 7.99 -23.51 7.05
CA GLU A 88 8.88 -22.36 7.20
C GLU A 88 9.51 -22.00 5.85
N PRO A 89 9.71 -20.69 5.57
CA PRO A 89 10.37 -20.27 4.33
C PRO A 89 11.83 -20.73 4.28
N ASP A 90 12.27 -21.28 3.15
CA ASP A 90 13.70 -21.51 2.88
C ASP A 90 14.23 -20.30 2.10
N GLU A 91 15.29 -19.65 2.59
CA GLU A 91 15.96 -18.54 1.90
C GLU A 91 16.43 -18.89 0.47
N LYS A 92 16.60 -20.18 0.17
CA LYS A 92 16.95 -20.63 -1.18
C LYS A 92 15.81 -20.53 -2.18
N ASP A 93 14.58 -20.48 -1.70
CA ASP A 93 13.38 -20.34 -2.52
C ASP A 93 12.99 -18.86 -2.69
N ALA A 94 13.76 -17.95 -2.07
CA ALA A 94 13.56 -16.51 -2.18
C ALA A 94 13.96 -16.02 -3.58
N GLN A 95 13.06 -15.27 -4.20
CA GLN A 95 13.27 -14.64 -5.51
C GLN A 95 12.27 -13.50 -5.73
N SER A 96 12.52 -12.69 -6.75
CA SER A 96 11.58 -11.68 -7.20
C SER A 96 10.42 -12.31 -7.99
N TYR A 97 9.21 -11.83 -7.77
CA TYR A 97 7.98 -12.26 -8.44
C TYR A 97 7.25 -11.05 -9.03
N PRO A 98 6.66 -11.17 -10.24
CA PRO A 98 5.74 -10.16 -10.75
C PRO A 98 4.54 -9.98 -9.83
N LEU A 99 4.24 -8.74 -9.46
CA LEU A 99 3.11 -8.37 -8.59
C LEU A 99 2.03 -7.60 -9.35
N ALA A 100 2.41 -6.90 -10.42
CA ALA A 100 1.50 -6.25 -11.35
C ALA A 100 1.98 -6.47 -12.78
N VAL A 101 1.06 -6.85 -13.64
CA VAL A 101 1.34 -7.18 -15.05
C VAL A 101 0.29 -6.53 -15.95
N LEU A 102 0.74 -5.94 -17.05
CA LEU A 102 -0.09 -5.32 -18.07
C LEU A 102 -0.06 -6.16 -19.34
N GLY A 103 -1.20 -6.71 -19.73
CA GLY A 103 -1.40 -7.29 -21.05
C GLY A 103 -1.88 -6.22 -22.04
N GLN A 104 -1.27 -6.15 -23.22
CA GLN A 104 -1.65 -5.29 -24.32
C GLN A 104 -2.04 -6.11 -25.54
N ARG A 105 -3.10 -5.73 -26.21
CA ARG A 105 -3.50 -6.27 -27.53
C ARG A 105 -3.63 -5.15 -28.54
N LEU A 106 -2.90 -5.27 -29.63
CA LEU A 106 -2.96 -4.34 -30.76
C LEU A 106 -3.89 -4.90 -31.84
N ALA A 107 -4.86 -4.11 -32.25
CA ALA A 107 -5.74 -4.39 -33.40
C ALA A 107 -5.70 -3.20 -34.36
N TYR A 108 -6.16 -3.41 -35.62
CA TYR A 108 -6.23 -2.35 -36.60
C TYR A 108 -7.64 -2.25 -37.17
N GLU A 109 -8.15 -1.02 -37.24
CA GLU A 109 -9.35 -0.68 -38.01
C GLU A 109 -8.95 0.23 -39.19
N GLY A 110 -8.83 -0.36 -40.35
CA GLY A 110 -8.21 0.31 -41.50
C GLY A 110 -6.74 0.63 -41.22
N THR A 111 -6.38 1.91 -41.16
CA THR A 111 -5.03 2.40 -40.82
C THR A 111 -4.88 2.82 -39.36
N THR A 112 -5.94 2.77 -38.58
CA THR A 112 -5.94 3.20 -37.20
C THR A 112 -5.59 2.05 -36.26
N ALA A 113 -4.54 2.22 -35.44
CA ALA A 113 -4.17 1.27 -34.42
C ALA A 113 -5.09 1.42 -33.20
N LEU A 114 -5.63 0.30 -32.73
CA LEU A 114 -6.48 0.21 -31.55
C LEU A 114 -5.78 -0.65 -30.51
N ASN A 115 -5.52 -0.08 -29.35
CA ASN A 115 -4.95 -0.79 -28.22
C ASN A 115 -6.05 -1.18 -27.22
N SER A 116 -5.96 -2.39 -26.72
CA SER A 116 -6.76 -2.86 -25.59
C SER A 116 -5.80 -3.31 -24.51
N TYR A 117 -6.11 -2.98 -23.26
CA TYR A 117 -5.25 -3.25 -22.12
C TYR A 117 -5.97 -4.03 -21.04
N LEU A 118 -5.23 -4.87 -20.32
CA LEU A 118 -5.66 -5.58 -19.13
C LEU A 118 -4.55 -5.47 -18.07
N ALA A 119 -4.75 -4.61 -17.07
CA ALA A 119 -3.85 -4.54 -15.92
C ALA A 119 -4.34 -5.50 -14.83
N VAL A 120 -3.42 -6.32 -14.31
CA VAL A 120 -3.68 -7.28 -13.25
C VAL A 120 -2.72 -7.04 -12.11
N PHE A 121 -3.26 -6.89 -10.90
CA PHE A 121 -2.50 -6.75 -9.67
C PHE A 121 -2.74 -7.98 -8.78
N GLY A 122 -1.70 -8.49 -8.15
CA GLY A 122 -1.75 -9.67 -7.29
C GLY A 122 -2.51 -9.46 -5.97
N SER A 123 -2.73 -8.21 -5.56
CA SER A 123 -3.40 -7.85 -4.31
C SER A 123 -4.74 -7.15 -4.56
N MET A 124 -5.79 -7.66 -3.97
CA MET A 124 -7.10 -6.98 -3.94
C MET A 124 -7.13 -5.87 -2.88
N ASP A 125 -6.39 -6.04 -1.80
CA ASP A 125 -6.38 -5.13 -0.66
C ASP A 125 -5.62 -3.83 -0.95
N MET A 126 -4.83 -3.76 -2.04
CA MET A 126 -4.11 -2.55 -2.44
C MET A 126 -5.01 -1.33 -2.68
N THR A 127 -6.30 -1.56 -2.98
CA THR A 127 -7.30 -0.50 -3.19
C THR A 127 -8.10 -0.17 -1.93
N ASN A 128 -7.77 -0.76 -0.78
CA ASN A 128 -8.43 -0.44 0.48
C ASN A 128 -8.30 1.05 0.79
N SER A 129 -9.41 1.70 1.14
CA SER A 129 -9.50 3.16 1.34
C SER A 129 -8.55 3.72 2.42
N ALA A 130 -7.99 2.87 3.27
CA ALA A 130 -6.99 3.28 4.25
C ALA A 130 -5.62 3.59 3.62
N PHE A 131 -5.25 2.94 2.52
CA PHE A 131 -3.92 3.06 1.92
C PHE A 131 -3.74 4.29 1.03
N PRO A 132 -4.71 4.69 0.16
CA PRO A 132 -4.56 5.90 -0.65
C PRO A 132 -4.40 7.19 0.15
N SER A 133 -4.76 7.20 1.43
CA SER A 133 -4.59 8.36 2.30
C SER A 133 -3.25 8.40 3.04
N MET A 134 -2.37 7.42 2.83
CA MET A 134 -1.07 7.34 3.48
C MET A 134 0.00 7.95 2.58
N SER A 135 0.61 9.06 3.01
CA SER A 135 1.68 9.75 2.26
C SER A 135 2.96 8.93 2.08
N ALA A 136 3.07 7.82 2.80
CA ALA A 136 4.24 6.92 2.73
C ALA A 136 4.17 5.90 1.58
N ILE A 137 3.03 5.79 0.87
CA ILE A 137 2.80 4.83 -0.21
C ILE A 137 2.10 5.49 -1.41
N ASN A 138 2.31 4.93 -2.60
CA ASN A 138 1.87 5.50 -3.87
C ASN A 138 0.68 4.76 -4.53
N ASN A 139 -0.07 3.95 -3.81
CA ASN A 139 -1.09 3.08 -4.41
C ASN A 139 -2.14 3.83 -5.23
N GLY A 140 -2.65 4.95 -4.72
CA GLY A 140 -3.70 5.72 -5.39
C GLY A 140 -3.21 6.45 -6.64
N GLU A 141 -2.07 7.13 -6.53
CA GLU A 141 -1.50 7.93 -7.62
C GLU A 141 -1.06 7.04 -8.77
N TYR A 142 -0.39 5.93 -8.49
CA TYR A 142 0.08 4.98 -9.50
C TYR A 142 -1.06 4.43 -10.36
N VAL A 143 -2.16 3.99 -9.74
CA VAL A 143 -3.31 3.44 -10.48
C VAL A 143 -3.97 4.51 -11.34
N VAL A 144 -4.09 5.74 -10.84
CA VAL A 144 -4.67 6.86 -11.59
C VAL A 144 -3.78 7.23 -12.78
N GLU A 145 -2.46 7.32 -12.58
CA GLU A 145 -1.50 7.61 -13.65
C GLU A 145 -1.52 6.53 -14.72
N LEU A 146 -1.48 5.25 -14.33
CA LEU A 146 -1.62 4.13 -15.26
C LEU A 146 -2.90 4.25 -16.09
N LEU A 147 -4.04 4.50 -15.47
CA LEU A 147 -5.32 4.65 -16.17
C LEU A 147 -5.32 5.84 -17.14
N ASN A 148 -4.73 6.97 -16.75
CA ASN A 148 -4.64 8.15 -17.61
C ASN A 148 -3.79 7.85 -18.85
N THR A 149 -2.61 7.23 -18.66
CA THR A 149 -1.74 6.84 -19.77
C THR A 149 -2.41 5.84 -20.72
N LEU A 150 -3.03 4.78 -20.18
CA LEU A 150 -3.69 3.75 -20.98
C LEU A 150 -4.93 4.29 -21.74
N THR A 151 -5.56 5.35 -21.25
CA THR A 151 -6.73 5.98 -21.90
C THR A 151 -6.37 7.17 -22.78
N GLY A 152 -5.07 7.50 -22.91
CA GLY A 152 -4.58 8.65 -23.69
C GLY A 152 -5.01 9.99 -23.12
N LYS A 153 -5.19 10.08 -21.82
CA LYS A 153 -5.49 11.33 -21.10
C LYS A 153 -4.20 11.91 -20.54
N ASP A 154 -3.38 12.48 -21.42
CA ASP A 154 -2.05 13.03 -21.07
C ASP A 154 -2.09 14.21 -20.06
N GLU A 155 -3.28 14.73 -19.74
CA GLU A 155 -3.49 15.75 -18.74
C GLU A 155 -4.67 15.38 -17.80
N GLY A 156 -4.61 14.21 -17.19
CA GLY A 156 -5.44 13.93 -16.03
C GLY A 156 -5.08 14.94 -14.93
N ILE A 157 -6.04 15.77 -14.49
CA ILE A 157 -5.82 16.60 -13.30
C ILE A 157 -5.61 15.62 -12.15
N THR A 158 -4.35 15.34 -11.84
CA THR A 158 -4.00 14.67 -10.59
C THR A 158 -4.33 15.68 -9.49
N ILE A 159 -5.52 15.57 -8.93
CA ILE A 159 -5.84 16.30 -7.70
C ILE A 159 -5.01 15.58 -6.62
N VAL A 160 -3.80 16.08 -6.41
CA VAL A 160 -3.00 15.68 -5.25
C VAL A 160 -3.91 15.89 -4.03
N GLY A 161 -4.30 14.79 -3.40
CA GLY A 161 -5.14 14.85 -2.21
C GLY A 161 -4.42 15.75 -1.22
N LYS A 162 -4.98 16.94 -0.93
CA LYS A 162 -4.46 17.77 0.15
C LYS A 162 -4.66 16.95 1.41
N GLU A 163 -3.56 16.43 1.95
CA GLU A 163 -3.58 15.88 3.29
C GLU A 163 -4.18 16.95 4.20
N ILE A 164 -5.41 16.72 4.62
CA ILE A 164 -5.91 17.37 5.81
C ILE A 164 -5.13 16.69 6.92
N GLY A 165 -3.94 17.25 7.21
CA GLY A 165 -3.08 16.73 8.23
C GLY A 165 -3.91 16.53 9.49
N THR A 166 -4.12 15.32 9.89
CA THR A 166 -4.34 15.02 11.28
C THR A 166 -3.03 15.40 11.95
N GLU A 167 -2.86 16.68 12.26
CA GLU A 167 -1.79 17.10 13.16
C GLU A 167 -2.04 16.29 14.44
N THR A 168 -1.39 15.16 14.54
CA THR A 168 -1.28 14.45 15.78
C THR A 168 -0.58 15.43 16.73
N LEU A 169 -1.28 15.83 17.77
CA LEU A 169 -0.69 16.64 18.83
C LEU A 169 0.63 15.95 19.19
N GLY A 170 1.75 16.60 18.91
CA GLY A 170 3.09 16.09 19.19
C GLY A 170 3.39 16.05 20.70
N ILE A 171 2.46 15.45 21.45
CA ILE A 171 2.56 15.27 22.90
C ILE A 171 3.22 13.92 23.12
N ASN A 172 4.41 13.93 23.71
CA ASN A 172 5.04 12.68 24.13
C ASN A 172 4.31 12.09 25.34
N GLU A 173 4.52 10.79 25.60
CA GLU A 173 3.87 10.06 26.69
C GLU A 173 4.03 10.73 28.07
N SER A 174 5.20 11.30 28.33
CA SER A 174 5.49 12.04 29.57
C SER A 174 4.62 13.29 29.70
N GLN A 175 4.45 14.05 28.63
CA GLN A 175 3.61 15.25 28.61
C GLN A 175 2.12 14.88 28.75
N ALA A 176 1.67 13.80 28.10
CA ALA A 176 0.30 13.31 28.25
C ALA A 176 0.00 12.91 29.69
N ASN A 177 0.93 12.22 30.35
CA ASN A 177 0.80 11.81 31.75
C ASN A 177 0.77 13.01 32.72
N VAL A 178 1.59 14.02 32.46
CA VAL A 178 1.60 15.25 33.30
C VAL A 178 0.28 16.01 33.14
N ILE A 179 -0.19 16.21 31.93
CA ILE A 179 -1.45 16.89 31.65
C ILE A 179 -2.63 16.10 32.23
N GLY A 180 -2.67 14.80 32.00
CA GLY A 180 -3.69 13.91 32.54
C GLY A 180 -3.72 13.93 34.09
N GLY A 181 -2.55 13.83 34.71
CA GLY A 181 -2.42 13.90 36.17
C GLY A 181 -2.89 15.24 36.77
N PHE A 182 -2.60 16.34 36.09
CA PHE A 182 -3.08 17.66 36.51
C PHE A 182 -4.62 17.75 36.50
N PHE A 183 -5.26 17.31 35.43
CA PHE A 183 -6.72 17.32 35.31
C PHE A 183 -7.37 16.31 36.28
N GLN A 184 -6.77 15.15 36.48
CA GLN A 184 -7.33 14.08 37.28
C GLN A 184 -7.20 14.35 38.77
N PHE A 185 -6.08 14.91 39.25
CA PHE A 185 -5.79 15.10 40.66
C PHE A 185 -5.64 16.58 41.05
N GLY A 186 -4.96 17.38 40.23
CA GLY A 186 -4.67 18.78 40.55
C GLY A 186 -5.94 19.64 40.65
N LEU A 187 -6.81 19.52 39.64
CA LEU A 187 -8.03 20.32 39.60
C LEU A 187 -9.01 20.00 40.73
N PRO A 188 -9.29 18.73 41.09
CA PRO A 188 -10.09 18.40 42.27
C PRO A 188 -9.49 18.92 43.59
N ILE A 189 -8.18 18.82 43.77
CA ILE A 189 -7.49 19.32 44.96
C ILE A 189 -7.69 20.83 45.11
N ILE A 190 -7.52 21.59 44.01
CA ILE A 190 -7.75 23.05 44.04
C ILE A 190 -9.16 23.38 44.47
N VAL A 191 -10.17 22.67 43.96
CA VAL A 191 -11.57 22.88 44.36
C VAL A 191 -11.79 22.59 45.82
N VAL A 192 -11.22 21.52 46.35
CA VAL A 192 -11.31 21.18 47.80
C VAL A 192 -10.66 22.25 48.64
N VAL A 193 -9.46 22.72 48.28
CA VAL A 193 -8.74 23.78 49.03
C VAL A 193 -9.56 25.06 49.05
N ILE A 194 -10.11 25.49 47.90
CA ILE A 194 -11.00 26.66 47.85
C ILE A 194 -12.23 26.46 48.76
N GLY A 195 -12.85 25.28 48.71
CA GLY A 195 -13.98 24.95 49.58
C GLY A 195 -13.67 25.05 51.05
N VAL A 196 -12.52 24.50 51.49
CA VAL A 196 -12.06 24.57 52.90
C VAL A 196 -11.78 26.01 53.30
N VAL A 197 -11.10 26.79 52.45
CA VAL A 197 -10.84 28.22 52.76
C VAL A 197 -12.14 29.00 52.94
N VAL A 198 -13.10 28.81 52.07
CA VAL A 198 -14.42 29.47 52.17
C VAL A 198 -15.16 29.03 53.44
N TRP A 199 -15.10 27.74 53.75
CA TRP A 199 -15.72 27.20 54.97
C TRP A 199 -15.12 27.78 56.25
N ILE A 200 -13.78 27.84 56.35
CA ILE A 200 -13.07 28.41 57.50
C ILE A 200 -13.42 29.89 57.64
N ARG A 201 -13.40 30.65 56.53
CA ARG A 201 -13.68 32.07 56.52
C ARG A 201 -15.12 32.37 56.97
N ARG A 202 -16.07 31.53 56.55
CA ARG A 202 -17.48 31.67 56.96
C ARG A 202 -17.73 31.27 58.40
N ARG A 203 -16.93 30.38 58.98
CA ARG A 203 -17.02 29.98 60.41
C ARG A 203 -16.48 31.02 61.34
N ASN A 204 -15.54 31.85 60.87
CA ASN A 204 -14.90 32.87 61.68
C ASN A 204 -15.54 34.29 61.54
N MET A 205 -16.64 34.39 60.82
CA MET A 205 -17.56 35.51 60.77
C MET A 205 -18.75 35.21 61.71
#